data_ba7d03a74fb707d0ea94f214e6cfb757
#
_entry.id   ba7d03a74fb707d0ea94f214e6cfb757
#
_cell.length_a   1.000
_cell.length_b   1.000
_cell.length_c   1.000
_cell.angle_alpha   90.00
_cell.angle_beta   90.00
_cell.angle_gamma   90.00
#
_symmetry.space_group_name_H-M   'P 1'
#
loop_
_entity.id
_entity.type
_entity.pdbx_description
1 polymer ?
#
loop_
_entity_poly.entity_id
_entity_poly.type
_entity_poly.pdbx_seq_one_letter_code
_entity_poly.pdbx_strand_id
1 'polypeptide(L)'
;MKRRSFITTTVATALAPGGLLRARTRETSDAPGTRRVFAHYMVAWPRGGKTAGPEQYAQEMRDAMAAGIDGFALNCGGWHASEPYYKRRVEMIYDAADRFDGAFKLFVSADGNAQDELADIIRTVRGRRAQLTVDGRPVLSAYALGGRHGTGARSLIETARCLGAYFVPHLFPSTGEREIDASVAAEIVGKIRSADGYFYFGAAGAPSLLARSTRALAPALRNAGKVFMAPVTPYYRGLPQGTNYRAFETRGFAGMAEEWRAAIESRATWVQIVTWNDWAESTYVAPTGGARQACVYDARFGPILNHEGYLRASRHYIRWFKTGSEPPIVRDELFFFYRPGLAGPREAAAYARPASTYGSPRMPHGPLVDRIFVCVFLTEPALLTIGQNAREDRRPLPAGISFVDVPSTPGLPTFSIVRRERVVLECAGELAVTEPGGGNEYGYYSGWALQEQSR
;
A
#
# COMPACT_ATOMS: atom_id res chain seq x y z
N MET A 1 24.77 -23.18 -80.62
CA MET A 1 23.65 -22.74 -79.78
C MET A 1 23.01 -23.92 -79.11
N LYS A 2 23.30 -24.19 -77.79
CA LYS A 2 22.79 -25.35 -77.08
C LYS A 2 21.65 -24.92 -76.16
N ARG A 3 20.44 -25.44 -76.36
CA ARG A 3 19.29 -25.30 -75.48
C ARG A 3 19.46 -26.23 -74.29
N ARG A 4 19.38 -25.70 -73.04
CA ARG A 4 19.28 -26.49 -71.84
C ARG A 4 17.81 -26.59 -71.42
N SER A 5 17.28 -27.81 -71.33
CA SER A 5 15.97 -28.13 -70.77
C SER A 5 16.07 -28.15 -69.27
N PHE A 6 15.13 -27.50 -68.57
CA PHE A 6 14.93 -27.60 -67.13
C PHE A 6 13.84 -28.65 -66.88
N ILE A 7 14.16 -29.65 -66.11
CA ILE A 7 13.21 -30.63 -65.58
C ILE A 7 12.68 -30.09 -64.25
N THR A 8 11.37 -29.84 -64.21
CA THR A 8 10.68 -29.43 -62.95
C THR A 8 10.19 -30.66 -62.24
N THR A 9 10.79 -30.98 -61.09
CA THR A 9 10.35 -32.08 -60.20
C THR A 9 9.33 -31.49 -59.20
N THR A 10 8.09 -31.92 -59.32
CA THR A 10 7.02 -31.57 -58.37
C THR A 10 7.08 -32.48 -57.18
N VAL A 11 7.42 -31.99 -56.03
CA VAL A 11 7.34 -32.71 -54.75
C VAL A 11 5.96 -32.47 -54.12
N ALA A 12 5.16 -33.49 -54.06
CA ALA A 12 3.89 -33.47 -53.33
C ALA A 12 4.16 -33.60 -51.84
N THR A 13 3.90 -32.51 -51.07
CA THR A 13 4.00 -32.52 -49.61
C THR A 13 2.64 -32.94 -49.05
N ALA A 14 2.60 -34.08 -48.41
CA ALA A 14 1.44 -34.55 -47.66
C ALA A 14 1.25 -33.70 -46.39
N LEU A 15 0.12 -33.00 -46.27
CA LEU A 15 -0.31 -32.30 -45.07
C LEU A 15 -0.84 -33.35 -44.07
N ALA A 16 -0.08 -33.58 -42.98
CA ALA A 16 -0.59 -34.24 -41.79
C ALA A 16 -1.45 -33.25 -40.99
N PRO A 17 -2.57 -33.68 -40.33
CA PRO A 17 -3.37 -32.81 -39.52
C PRO A 17 -2.61 -32.43 -38.26
N GLY A 18 -2.08 -31.21 -38.24
CA GLY A 18 -1.41 -30.63 -37.09
C GLY A 18 -2.37 -30.41 -35.91
N GLY A 19 -2.28 -31.25 -34.90
CA GLY A 19 -2.85 -30.99 -33.61
C GLY A 19 -2.31 -29.65 -33.08
N LEU A 20 -3.19 -28.72 -32.82
CA LEU A 20 -2.91 -27.47 -32.09
C LEU A 20 -2.41 -27.85 -30.69
N LEU A 21 -1.12 -28.04 -30.54
CA LEU A 21 -0.44 -27.96 -29.24
C LEU A 21 -0.66 -26.53 -28.73
N ARG A 22 -1.70 -26.34 -27.91
CA ARG A 22 -1.81 -25.16 -27.04
C ARG A 22 -0.50 -25.13 -26.24
N ALA A 23 0.37 -24.20 -26.58
CA ALA A 23 1.52 -23.88 -25.75
C ALA A 23 0.96 -23.53 -24.36
N ARG A 24 1.12 -24.42 -23.40
CA ARG A 24 0.96 -24.09 -21.98
C ARG A 24 2.00 -23.00 -21.72
N THR A 25 1.55 -21.75 -21.66
CA THR A 25 2.36 -20.68 -21.11
C THR A 25 2.81 -21.15 -19.73
N ARG A 26 4.11 -21.36 -19.58
CA ARG A 26 4.73 -21.75 -18.31
C ARG A 26 4.33 -20.67 -17.31
N GLU A 27 3.58 -21.05 -16.27
CA GLU A 27 3.37 -20.19 -15.12
C GLU A 27 4.75 -19.76 -14.62
N THR A 28 5.03 -18.48 -14.70
CA THR A 28 6.29 -17.92 -14.19
C THR A 28 6.16 -17.83 -12.68
N SER A 29 6.68 -18.84 -11.98
CA SER A 29 6.83 -18.80 -10.52
C SER A 29 7.99 -17.88 -10.17
N ASP A 30 7.81 -17.05 -9.15
CA ASP A 30 8.89 -16.22 -8.63
C ASP A 30 9.97 -17.10 -7.97
N ALA A 31 11.21 -16.69 -8.14
CA ALA A 31 12.30 -17.24 -7.34
C ALA A 31 12.24 -16.67 -5.91
N PRO A 32 12.64 -17.43 -4.87
CA PRO A 32 12.81 -16.88 -3.54
C PRO A 32 13.73 -15.65 -3.57
N GLY A 33 13.32 -14.58 -2.89
CA GLY A 33 14.07 -13.33 -2.86
C GLY A 33 13.77 -12.33 -3.98
N THR A 34 12.89 -12.63 -4.93
CA THR A 34 12.38 -11.64 -5.88
C THR A 34 11.70 -10.50 -5.13
N ARG A 35 12.16 -9.25 -5.36
CA ARG A 35 11.57 -8.07 -4.72
C ARG A 35 10.24 -7.71 -5.34
N ARG A 36 9.22 -7.57 -4.49
CA ARG A 36 7.86 -7.21 -4.90
C ARG A 36 7.27 -6.14 -3.98
N VAL A 37 6.42 -5.31 -4.56
CA VAL A 37 5.61 -4.34 -3.83
C VAL A 37 4.15 -4.69 -4.02
N PHE A 38 3.47 -4.95 -2.92
CA PHE A 38 2.03 -5.22 -2.88
C PHE A 38 1.29 -4.08 -2.19
N ALA A 39 -0.02 -4.00 -2.38
CA ALA A 39 -0.87 -3.22 -1.50
C ALA A 39 -1.90 -4.15 -0.83
N HIS A 40 -2.19 -3.90 0.45
CA HIS A 40 -3.22 -4.61 1.18
C HIS A 40 -4.58 -4.12 0.71
N TYR A 41 -5.39 -5.02 0.13
CA TYR A 41 -6.66 -4.69 -0.49
C TYR A 41 -7.82 -5.24 0.34
N MET A 42 -8.67 -4.36 0.85
CA MET A 42 -9.87 -4.73 1.58
C MET A 42 -10.96 -5.19 0.61
N VAL A 43 -11.15 -6.50 0.47
CA VAL A 43 -12.15 -7.09 -0.43
C VAL A 43 -13.57 -6.65 -0.07
N ALA A 44 -13.81 -6.32 1.21
CA ALA A 44 -15.08 -5.79 1.69
C ALA A 44 -15.42 -4.41 1.08
N TRP A 45 -14.41 -3.60 0.72
CA TRP A 45 -14.58 -2.18 0.44
C TRP A 45 -13.96 -1.71 -0.89
N PRO A 46 -14.28 -2.35 -2.03
CA PRO A 46 -13.75 -1.93 -3.32
C PRO A 46 -14.14 -0.47 -3.63
N ARG A 47 -13.26 0.28 -4.31
CA ARG A 47 -13.49 1.68 -4.65
C ARG A 47 -14.82 1.91 -5.41
N GLY A 48 -15.21 0.98 -6.26
CA GLY A 48 -16.47 1.03 -7.01
C GLY A 48 -17.74 0.78 -6.19
N GLY A 49 -17.63 0.63 -4.86
CA GLY A 49 -18.78 0.38 -3.98
C GLY A 49 -19.18 -1.10 -3.93
N LYS A 50 -20.31 -1.37 -3.25
CA LYS A 50 -20.82 -2.75 -3.01
C LYS A 50 -21.12 -3.51 -4.31
N THR A 51 -21.41 -2.79 -5.38
CA THR A 51 -21.75 -3.34 -6.70
C THR A 51 -20.58 -3.34 -7.69
N ALA A 52 -19.35 -3.12 -7.19
CA ALA A 52 -18.17 -3.15 -8.02
C ALA A 52 -18.06 -4.45 -8.83
N GLY A 53 -17.80 -4.30 -10.12
CA GLY A 53 -17.64 -5.41 -11.06
C GLY A 53 -16.20 -5.48 -11.62
N PRO A 54 -15.96 -6.43 -12.53
CA PRO A 54 -14.62 -6.71 -13.06
C PRO A 54 -13.90 -5.49 -13.66
N GLU A 55 -14.63 -4.54 -14.27
CA GLU A 55 -14.00 -3.36 -14.87
C GLU A 55 -13.49 -2.37 -13.81
N GLN A 56 -14.25 -2.18 -12.72
CA GLN A 56 -13.81 -1.34 -11.61
C GLN A 56 -12.56 -1.95 -10.94
N TYR A 57 -12.52 -3.25 -10.73
CA TYR A 57 -11.34 -3.94 -10.21
C TYR A 57 -10.14 -3.82 -11.17
N ALA A 58 -10.37 -3.98 -12.48
CA ALA A 58 -9.32 -3.79 -13.47
C ALA A 58 -8.78 -2.36 -13.48
N GLN A 59 -9.62 -1.35 -13.25
CA GLN A 59 -9.17 0.04 -13.14
C GLN A 59 -8.31 0.25 -11.90
N GLU A 60 -8.69 -0.29 -10.75
CA GLU A 60 -7.86 -0.22 -9.54
C GLU A 60 -6.49 -0.88 -9.74
N MET A 61 -6.43 -2.00 -10.46
CA MET A 61 -5.16 -2.65 -10.83
C MET A 61 -4.32 -1.80 -11.78
N ARG A 62 -4.93 -1.16 -12.79
CA ARG A 62 -4.22 -0.22 -13.68
C ARG A 62 -3.61 0.94 -12.91
N ASP A 63 -4.35 1.52 -11.97
CA ASP A 63 -3.87 2.61 -11.12
C ASP A 63 -2.69 2.15 -10.24
N ALA A 64 -2.78 0.96 -9.66
CA ALA A 64 -1.72 0.37 -8.86
C ALA A 64 -0.46 0.07 -9.71
N MET A 65 -0.62 -0.54 -10.88
CA MET A 65 0.47 -0.82 -11.83
C MET A 65 1.16 0.47 -12.30
N ALA A 66 0.40 1.53 -12.56
CA ALA A 66 0.94 2.83 -12.93
C ALA A 66 1.81 3.46 -11.83
N ALA A 67 1.56 3.11 -10.57
CA ALA A 67 2.42 3.48 -9.45
C ALA A 67 3.63 2.53 -9.26
N GLY A 68 3.67 1.39 -9.95
CA GLY A 68 4.72 0.39 -9.85
C GLY A 68 4.42 -0.73 -8.84
N ILE A 69 3.19 -0.84 -8.35
CA ILE A 69 2.74 -1.93 -7.48
C ILE A 69 2.59 -3.21 -8.30
N ASP A 70 3.07 -4.33 -7.79
CA ASP A 70 3.10 -5.62 -8.49
C ASP A 70 1.83 -6.44 -8.29
N GLY A 71 1.03 -6.10 -7.25
CA GLY A 71 -0.15 -6.90 -6.94
C GLY A 71 -0.87 -6.48 -5.66
N PHE A 72 -1.93 -7.21 -5.36
CA PHE A 72 -2.72 -7.02 -4.14
C PHE A 72 -2.68 -8.25 -3.23
N ALA A 73 -2.57 -8.00 -1.91
CA ALA A 73 -2.88 -8.94 -0.86
C ALA A 73 -4.36 -8.76 -0.49
N LEU A 74 -5.21 -9.72 -0.86
CA LEU A 74 -6.66 -9.62 -0.76
C LEU A 74 -7.13 -10.00 0.66
N ASN A 75 -7.42 -9.02 1.50
CA ASN A 75 -7.95 -9.25 2.86
C ASN A 75 -9.40 -9.76 2.80
N CYS A 76 -9.62 -10.91 3.42
CA CYS A 76 -10.92 -11.56 3.51
C CYS A 76 -11.23 -11.89 4.97
N GLY A 77 -12.20 -11.20 5.58
CA GLY A 77 -12.63 -11.39 6.96
C GLY A 77 -13.54 -12.59 7.20
N GLY A 78 -14.12 -13.18 6.14
CA GLY A 78 -14.99 -14.33 6.23
C GLY A 78 -15.31 -14.91 4.85
N TRP A 79 -14.78 -16.09 4.53
CA TRP A 79 -14.81 -16.63 3.18
C TRP A 79 -16.20 -16.86 2.60
N HIS A 80 -17.10 -17.42 3.39
CA HIS A 80 -18.48 -17.72 3.01
C HIS A 80 -19.51 -16.71 3.53
N ALA A 81 -19.08 -15.57 4.05
CA ALA A 81 -20.00 -14.54 4.52
C ALA A 81 -20.94 -14.05 3.42
N SER A 82 -22.23 -13.83 3.77
CA SER A 82 -23.25 -13.38 2.82
C SER A 82 -22.94 -11.98 2.27
N GLU A 83 -22.64 -11.02 3.10
CA GLU A 83 -22.12 -9.70 2.74
C GLU A 83 -20.92 -9.45 3.63
N PRO A 84 -19.77 -9.12 3.09
CA PRO A 84 -19.47 -8.57 1.74
C PRO A 84 -19.18 -9.60 0.62
N TYR A 85 -19.66 -10.82 0.68
CA TYR A 85 -19.49 -11.84 -0.37
C TYR A 85 -18.02 -12.08 -0.79
N TYR A 86 -17.14 -12.27 0.17
CA TYR A 86 -15.69 -12.31 -0.03
C TYR A 86 -15.26 -13.27 -1.14
N LYS A 87 -15.70 -14.54 -1.10
CA LYS A 87 -15.33 -15.53 -2.12
C LYS A 87 -15.69 -15.06 -3.52
N ARG A 88 -16.93 -14.61 -3.73
CA ARG A 88 -17.41 -14.12 -5.03
C ARG A 88 -16.61 -12.89 -5.50
N ARG A 89 -16.33 -11.95 -4.59
CA ARG A 89 -15.51 -10.77 -4.94
C ARG A 89 -14.08 -11.17 -5.29
N VAL A 90 -13.47 -12.10 -4.56
CA VAL A 90 -12.15 -12.63 -4.89
C VAL A 90 -12.16 -13.25 -6.28
N GLU A 91 -13.14 -14.10 -6.62
CA GLU A 91 -13.27 -14.67 -7.95
C GLU A 91 -13.34 -13.58 -9.04
N MET A 92 -14.18 -12.54 -8.87
CA MET A 92 -14.28 -11.42 -9.81
C MET A 92 -12.97 -10.61 -9.90
N ILE A 93 -12.25 -10.44 -8.79
CA ILE A 93 -10.93 -9.74 -8.76
C ILE A 93 -9.91 -10.57 -9.55
N TYR A 94 -9.88 -11.89 -9.38
CA TYR A 94 -9.02 -12.76 -10.18
C TYR A 94 -9.39 -12.74 -11.67
N ASP A 95 -10.68 -12.75 -12.00
CA ASP A 95 -11.14 -12.64 -13.40
C ASP A 95 -10.69 -11.32 -14.04
N ALA A 96 -10.72 -10.23 -13.27
CA ALA A 96 -10.22 -8.94 -13.73
C ALA A 96 -8.69 -8.97 -13.91
N ALA A 97 -7.95 -9.57 -12.98
CA ALA A 97 -6.48 -9.65 -13.01
C ALA A 97 -5.96 -10.58 -14.12
N ASP A 98 -6.65 -11.64 -14.44
CA ASP A 98 -6.26 -12.57 -15.50
C ASP A 98 -6.21 -11.89 -16.89
N ARG A 99 -6.88 -10.73 -17.05
CA ARG A 99 -6.80 -9.88 -18.27
C ARG A 99 -5.44 -9.24 -18.46
N PHE A 100 -4.64 -9.11 -17.42
CA PHE A 100 -3.28 -8.55 -17.46
C PHE A 100 -2.19 -9.61 -17.73
N ASP A 101 -2.59 -10.80 -18.12
CA ASP A 101 -1.68 -11.90 -18.52
C ASP A 101 -0.60 -12.22 -17.48
N GLY A 102 -0.96 -12.12 -16.20
CA GLY A 102 -0.06 -12.37 -15.07
C GLY A 102 0.91 -11.22 -14.72
N ALA A 103 0.79 -10.08 -15.36
CA ALA A 103 1.57 -8.90 -15.01
C ALA A 103 1.21 -8.32 -13.64
N PHE A 104 -0.02 -8.55 -13.17
CA PHE A 104 -0.48 -8.16 -11.85
C PHE A 104 -0.77 -9.40 -11.00
N LYS A 105 -0.18 -9.49 -9.82
CA LYS A 105 -0.25 -10.68 -8.97
C LYS A 105 -1.22 -10.50 -7.80
N LEU A 106 -1.85 -11.60 -7.43
CA LEU A 106 -2.82 -11.64 -6.34
C LEU A 106 -2.48 -12.79 -5.38
N PHE A 107 -2.77 -12.59 -4.12
CA PHE A 107 -2.87 -13.66 -3.13
C PHE A 107 -3.88 -13.29 -2.05
N VAL A 108 -4.54 -14.28 -1.47
CA VAL A 108 -5.50 -14.06 -0.39
C VAL A 108 -4.76 -13.89 0.94
N SER A 109 -5.20 -12.91 1.73
CA SER A 109 -4.82 -12.71 3.12
C SER A 109 -6.05 -13.02 3.99
N ALA A 110 -6.09 -14.24 4.54
CA ALA A 110 -7.21 -14.70 5.35
C ALA A 110 -7.25 -13.94 6.70
N ASP A 111 -8.41 -13.44 7.06
CA ASP A 111 -8.67 -12.71 8.29
C ASP A 111 -9.91 -13.28 8.99
N GLY A 112 -9.96 -13.20 10.32
CA GLY A 112 -11.08 -13.73 11.07
C GLY A 112 -11.44 -15.17 10.69
N ASN A 113 -12.71 -15.43 10.42
CA ASN A 113 -13.23 -16.77 10.10
C ASN A 113 -12.73 -17.33 8.76
N ALA A 114 -12.17 -16.50 7.88
CA ALA A 114 -11.57 -17.02 6.64
C ALA A 114 -10.33 -17.91 6.90
N GLN A 115 -9.73 -17.83 8.08
CA GLN A 115 -8.61 -18.68 8.47
C GLN A 115 -8.99 -20.17 8.61
N ASP A 116 -10.25 -20.46 8.83
CA ASP A 116 -10.77 -21.85 8.89
C ASP A 116 -10.99 -22.45 7.49
N GLU A 117 -10.91 -21.62 6.45
CA GLU A 117 -11.29 -21.98 5.06
C GLU A 117 -10.07 -22.07 4.10
N LEU A 118 -8.85 -22.21 4.63
CA LEU A 118 -7.62 -22.22 3.83
C LEU A 118 -7.66 -23.23 2.66
N ALA A 119 -8.29 -24.39 2.86
CA ALA A 119 -8.38 -25.42 1.82
C ALA A 119 -9.25 -24.98 0.65
N ASP A 120 -10.38 -24.31 0.92
CA ASP A 120 -11.27 -23.82 -0.13
C ASP A 120 -10.66 -22.58 -0.81
N ILE A 121 -10.01 -21.71 -0.05
CA ILE A 121 -9.26 -20.56 -0.59
C ILE A 121 -8.24 -21.05 -1.62
N ILE A 122 -7.36 -21.99 -1.22
CA ILE A 122 -6.32 -22.55 -2.11
C ILE A 122 -6.94 -23.19 -3.35
N ARG A 123 -8.02 -23.96 -3.18
CA ARG A 123 -8.70 -24.60 -4.30
C ARG A 123 -9.24 -23.58 -5.30
N THR A 124 -9.77 -22.46 -4.81
CA THR A 124 -10.35 -21.38 -5.62
C THR A 124 -9.29 -20.63 -6.42
N VAL A 125 -8.09 -20.39 -5.85
CA VAL A 125 -7.08 -19.55 -6.48
C VAL A 125 -5.98 -20.32 -7.20
N ARG A 126 -5.80 -21.61 -6.88
CA ARG A 126 -4.76 -22.45 -7.50
C ARG A 126 -4.96 -22.57 -9.01
N GLY A 127 -3.88 -22.35 -9.77
CA GLY A 127 -3.91 -22.42 -11.23
C GLY A 127 -4.47 -21.16 -11.90
N ARG A 128 -4.87 -20.14 -11.13
CA ARG A 128 -5.23 -18.83 -11.69
C ARG A 128 -3.95 -18.12 -12.15
N ARG A 129 -3.97 -17.50 -13.32
CA ARG A 129 -2.80 -16.83 -13.91
C ARG A 129 -2.27 -15.68 -13.06
N ALA A 130 -3.16 -14.96 -12.41
CA ALA A 130 -2.81 -13.87 -11.51
C ALA A 130 -2.32 -14.34 -10.13
N GLN A 131 -2.50 -15.63 -9.76
CA GLN A 131 -2.04 -16.13 -8.46
C GLN A 131 -0.53 -16.01 -8.35
N LEU A 132 -0.06 -15.34 -7.31
CA LEU A 132 1.36 -15.31 -6.98
C LEU A 132 1.82 -16.69 -6.54
N THR A 133 2.87 -17.19 -7.17
CA THR A 133 3.51 -18.45 -6.79
C THR A 133 5.00 -18.23 -6.51
N VAL A 134 5.52 -18.89 -5.50
CA VAL A 134 6.94 -18.96 -5.17
C VAL A 134 7.33 -20.41 -5.09
N ASP A 135 8.37 -20.82 -5.80
CA ASP A 135 8.79 -22.22 -5.93
C ASP A 135 7.63 -23.16 -6.33
N GLY A 136 6.75 -22.70 -7.23
CA GLY A 136 5.59 -23.45 -7.68
C GLY A 136 4.45 -23.57 -6.66
N ARG A 137 4.58 -22.99 -5.47
CA ARG A 137 3.58 -23.00 -4.41
C ARG A 137 2.75 -21.71 -4.41
N PRO A 138 1.40 -21.79 -4.37
CA PRO A 138 0.57 -20.60 -4.29
C PRO A 138 0.84 -19.87 -2.98
N VAL A 139 1.05 -18.54 -3.07
CA VAL A 139 1.21 -17.70 -1.89
C VAL A 139 -0.14 -17.51 -1.22
N LEU A 140 -0.16 -17.69 0.08
CA LEU A 140 -1.23 -17.27 0.99
C LEU A 140 -0.64 -16.44 2.12
N SER A 141 -1.48 -15.59 2.66
CA SER A 141 -1.21 -14.81 3.87
C SER A 141 -2.37 -14.98 4.86
N ALA A 142 -2.17 -14.57 6.10
CA ALA A 142 -3.25 -14.45 7.08
C ALA A 142 -2.96 -13.27 8.00
N TYR A 143 -3.95 -12.38 8.18
CA TYR A 143 -3.86 -11.28 9.12
C TYR A 143 -4.25 -11.76 10.54
N ALA A 144 -3.51 -11.32 11.55
CA ALA A 144 -3.78 -11.65 12.95
C ALA A 144 -4.01 -13.17 13.19
N LEU A 145 -3.10 -14.01 12.66
CA LEU A 145 -3.25 -15.46 12.68
C LEU A 145 -3.49 -15.99 14.10
N GLY A 146 -4.62 -16.68 14.30
CA GLY A 146 -5.08 -17.14 15.60
C GLY A 146 -5.54 -16.01 16.52
N GLY A 147 -5.93 -14.87 15.99
CA GLY A 147 -6.39 -13.70 16.71
C GLY A 147 -5.28 -12.99 17.51
N ARG A 148 -5.66 -12.10 18.43
CA ARG A 148 -4.71 -11.30 19.23
C ARG A 148 -3.71 -12.14 20.04
N HIS A 149 -4.08 -13.35 20.42
CA HIS A 149 -3.27 -14.23 21.27
C HIS A 149 -2.54 -15.31 20.47
N GLY A 150 -2.72 -15.38 19.14
CA GLY A 150 -2.13 -16.40 18.29
C GLY A 150 -2.62 -17.83 18.62
N THR A 151 -3.84 -17.95 19.17
CA THR A 151 -4.42 -19.25 19.53
C THR A 151 -4.60 -20.10 18.26
N GLY A 152 -4.02 -21.32 18.28
CA GLY A 152 -4.10 -22.19 17.09
C GLY A 152 -3.18 -21.78 15.92
N ALA A 153 -2.40 -20.72 16.04
CA ALA A 153 -1.54 -20.23 14.93
C ALA A 153 -0.61 -21.34 14.40
N ARG A 154 -0.02 -22.17 15.27
CA ARG A 154 0.82 -23.29 14.85
C ARG A 154 0.04 -24.29 13.99
N SER A 155 -1.17 -24.67 14.39
CA SER A 155 -2.02 -25.59 13.62
C SER A 155 -2.38 -25.02 12.25
N LEU A 156 -2.73 -23.73 12.19
CA LEU A 156 -3.04 -23.06 10.93
C LEU A 156 -1.82 -22.99 9.99
N ILE A 157 -0.62 -22.75 10.52
CA ILE A 157 0.62 -22.78 9.73
C ILE A 157 0.87 -24.20 9.17
N GLU A 158 0.70 -25.24 9.99
CA GLU A 158 0.85 -26.61 9.54
C GLU A 158 -0.22 -27.00 8.51
N THR A 159 -1.46 -26.55 8.69
CA THR A 159 -2.53 -26.74 7.71
C THR A 159 -2.15 -26.10 6.35
N ALA A 160 -1.73 -24.84 6.35
CA ALA A 160 -1.31 -24.16 5.13
C ALA A 160 -0.14 -24.90 4.42
N ARG A 161 0.84 -25.38 5.22
CA ARG A 161 1.96 -26.18 4.72
C ARG A 161 1.50 -27.50 4.10
N CYS A 162 0.61 -28.25 4.77
CA CYS A 162 0.06 -29.50 4.26
C CYS A 162 -0.74 -29.31 2.97
N LEU A 163 -1.39 -28.17 2.81
CA LEU A 163 -2.09 -27.77 1.58
C LEU A 163 -1.13 -27.34 0.45
N GLY A 164 0.19 -27.30 0.71
CA GLY A 164 1.20 -26.89 -0.25
C GLY A 164 1.23 -25.39 -0.54
N ALA A 165 0.80 -24.54 0.40
CA ALA A 165 0.91 -23.10 0.28
C ALA A 165 2.33 -22.60 0.59
N TYR A 166 2.72 -21.49 -0.05
CA TYR A 166 3.79 -20.63 0.40
C TYR A 166 3.17 -19.61 1.36
N PHE A 167 3.39 -19.79 2.67
CA PHE A 167 2.57 -19.13 3.69
C PHE A 167 3.34 -18.01 4.40
N VAL A 168 2.78 -16.79 4.36
CA VAL A 168 3.37 -15.56 4.92
C VAL A 168 2.36 -14.91 5.87
N PRO A 169 2.19 -15.41 7.10
CA PRO A 169 1.22 -14.87 8.07
C PRO A 169 1.71 -13.62 8.79
N HIS A 170 0.77 -12.87 9.36
CA HIS A 170 0.96 -11.90 10.42
C HIS A 170 0.49 -12.49 11.75
N LEU A 171 1.30 -12.36 12.78
CA LEU A 171 0.92 -12.57 14.18
C LEU A 171 1.11 -11.27 14.94
N PHE A 172 0.21 -10.98 15.87
CA PHE A 172 0.44 -9.82 16.73
C PHE A 172 1.71 -10.03 17.57
N PRO A 173 2.59 -9.02 17.63
CA PRO A 173 3.73 -9.04 18.54
C PRO A 173 3.26 -9.16 19.98
N SER A 174 4.02 -9.82 20.84
CA SER A 174 3.73 -9.90 22.29
C SER A 174 3.71 -8.52 22.95
N THR A 175 4.42 -7.56 22.37
CA THR A 175 4.45 -6.17 22.82
C THR A 175 3.22 -5.35 22.37
N GLY A 176 2.32 -5.92 21.57
CA GLY A 176 1.18 -5.21 20.98
C GLY A 176 1.64 -4.13 20.01
N GLU A 177 1.30 -2.88 20.31
CA GLU A 177 1.62 -1.71 19.47
C GLU A 177 2.98 -1.06 19.80
N ARG A 178 3.74 -1.67 20.71
CA ARG A 178 5.09 -1.20 21.05
C ARG A 178 6.06 -1.58 19.94
N GLU A 179 7.20 -0.93 19.97
CA GLU A 179 8.32 -1.24 19.08
C GLU A 179 8.71 -2.73 19.16
N ILE A 180 8.90 -3.34 18.01
CA ILE A 180 9.48 -4.66 17.90
C ILE A 180 10.99 -4.50 17.93
N ASP A 181 11.59 -4.94 19.02
CA ASP A 181 13.05 -5.03 19.16
C ASP A 181 13.59 -6.38 18.66
N ALA A 182 14.89 -6.59 18.80
CA ALA A 182 15.53 -7.84 18.38
C ALA A 182 15.02 -9.07 19.14
N SER A 183 14.62 -8.93 20.42
CA SER A 183 14.09 -10.02 21.24
C SER A 183 12.71 -10.44 20.75
N VAL A 184 11.82 -9.47 20.52
CA VAL A 184 10.48 -9.71 19.97
C VAL A 184 10.54 -10.25 18.54
N ALA A 185 11.49 -9.78 17.74
CA ALA A 185 11.71 -10.31 16.40
C ALA A 185 12.13 -11.80 16.44
N ALA A 186 13.00 -12.18 17.37
CA ALA A 186 13.39 -13.59 17.58
C ALA A 186 12.22 -14.44 18.07
N GLU A 187 11.36 -13.92 18.95
CA GLU A 187 10.12 -14.58 19.40
C GLU A 187 9.20 -14.86 18.20
N ILE A 188 8.96 -13.86 17.33
CA ILE A 188 8.15 -14.03 16.13
C ILE A 188 8.72 -15.13 15.24
N VAL A 189 10.03 -15.11 14.95
CA VAL A 189 10.70 -16.14 14.16
C VAL A 189 10.49 -17.53 14.77
N GLY A 190 10.56 -17.64 16.08
CA GLY A 190 10.28 -18.89 16.82
C GLY A 190 8.84 -19.40 16.63
N LYS A 191 7.87 -18.50 16.62
CA LYS A 191 6.45 -18.84 16.45
C LYS A 191 6.11 -19.28 15.01
N ILE A 192 6.81 -18.76 14.02
CA ILE A 192 6.55 -19.03 12.59
C ILE A 192 7.51 -20.03 11.96
N ARG A 193 8.13 -20.93 12.73
CA ARG A 193 9.18 -21.86 12.22
C ARG A 193 8.80 -22.58 10.93
N SER A 194 7.56 -23.06 10.83
CA SER A 194 7.06 -23.84 9.69
C SER A 194 6.42 -22.96 8.60
N ALA A 195 6.32 -21.64 8.77
CA ALA A 195 5.88 -20.72 7.72
C ALA A 195 7.06 -20.31 6.83
N ASP A 196 6.78 -19.86 5.61
CA ASP A 196 7.78 -19.43 4.64
C ASP A 196 8.22 -17.98 4.85
N GLY A 197 7.42 -17.18 5.53
CA GLY A 197 7.72 -15.79 5.81
C GLY A 197 6.86 -15.20 6.91
N TYR A 198 6.94 -13.89 7.03
CA TYR A 198 6.15 -13.07 7.95
C TYR A 198 5.84 -11.73 7.31
N PHE A 199 4.62 -11.25 7.44
CA PHE A 199 4.36 -9.85 7.17
C PHE A 199 4.06 -9.08 8.45
N TYR A 200 4.60 -7.88 8.53
CA TYR A 200 4.28 -6.95 9.60
C TYR A 200 3.22 -5.98 9.06
N PHE A 201 2.04 -5.92 9.70
CA PHE A 201 0.98 -5.04 9.23
C PHE A 201 1.31 -3.57 9.49
N GLY A 202 1.74 -3.25 10.71
CA GLY A 202 2.39 -1.98 11.04
C GLY A 202 1.62 -0.70 10.67
N ALA A 203 0.28 -0.70 10.72
CA ALA A 203 -0.50 0.47 10.35
C ALA A 203 -0.63 1.49 11.49
N ALA A 204 -0.95 1.00 12.69
CA ALA A 204 -1.28 1.82 13.85
C ALA A 204 -0.04 2.09 14.71
N GLY A 205 0.79 3.02 14.32
CA GLY A 205 2.01 3.39 15.03
C GLY A 205 2.65 4.66 14.51
N ALA A 206 3.50 5.28 15.33
CA ALA A 206 4.33 6.38 14.85
C ALA A 206 5.32 5.87 13.77
N PRO A 207 5.52 6.59 12.66
CA PRO A 207 6.38 6.13 11.57
C PRO A 207 7.79 5.70 12.00
N SER A 208 8.41 6.42 12.92
CA SER A 208 9.72 6.08 13.45
C SER A 208 9.74 4.76 14.23
N LEU A 209 8.65 4.45 14.96
CA LEU A 209 8.50 3.17 15.64
C LEU A 209 8.36 2.03 14.64
N LEU A 210 7.52 2.21 13.61
CA LEU A 210 7.30 1.22 12.55
C LEU A 210 8.58 0.97 11.76
N ALA A 211 9.34 2.04 11.46
CA ALA A 211 10.64 1.95 10.79
C ALA A 211 11.67 1.18 11.62
N ARG A 212 11.77 1.45 12.95
CA ARG A 212 12.67 0.69 13.83
C ARG A 212 12.26 -0.78 13.94
N SER A 213 10.97 -1.06 14.07
CA SER A 213 10.43 -2.44 14.06
C SER A 213 10.78 -3.18 12.76
N THR A 214 10.67 -2.52 11.61
CA THR A 214 11.10 -3.07 10.32
C THR A 214 12.60 -3.40 10.30
N ARG A 215 13.44 -2.49 10.82
CA ARG A 215 14.90 -2.72 10.92
C ARG A 215 15.28 -3.87 11.85
N ALA A 216 14.48 -4.16 12.87
CA ALA A 216 14.69 -5.32 13.76
C ALA A 216 14.22 -6.63 13.13
N LEU A 217 13.05 -6.64 12.49
CA LEU A 217 12.46 -7.83 11.87
C LEU A 217 13.24 -8.34 10.66
N ALA A 218 13.67 -7.44 9.79
CA ALA A 218 14.27 -7.84 8.51
C ALA A 218 15.53 -8.73 8.67
N PRO A 219 16.52 -8.41 9.50
CA PRO A 219 17.67 -9.28 9.69
C PRO A 219 17.30 -10.60 10.39
N ALA A 220 16.39 -10.59 11.36
CA ALA A 220 15.97 -11.79 12.07
C ALA A 220 15.31 -12.80 11.12
N LEU A 221 14.40 -12.34 10.26
CA LEU A 221 13.70 -13.17 9.27
C LEU A 221 14.66 -13.65 8.17
N ARG A 222 15.52 -12.78 7.66
CA ARG A 222 16.53 -13.15 6.66
C ARG A 222 17.49 -14.21 7.18
N ASN A 223 17.98 -14.09 8.40
CA ASN A 223 18.87 -15.08 9.02
C ASN A 223 18.16 -16.42 9.24
N ALA A 224 16.84 -16.42 9.39
CA ALA A 224 16.02 -17.62 9.43
C ALA A 224 15.60 -18.17 8.05
N GLY A 225 16.09 -17.58 6.94
CA GLY A 225 15.73 -17.98 5.58
C GLY A 225 14.27 -17.69 5.20
N LYS A 226 13.65 -16.70 5.85
CA LYS A 226 12.22 -16.38 5.67
C LYS A 226 12.02 -15.09 4.88
N VAL A 227 10.95 -15.07 4.08
CA VAL A 227 10.48 -13.84 3.44
C VAL A 227 9.99 -12.86 4.51
N PHE A 228 10.39 -11.61 4.37
CA PHE A 228 9.83 -10.50 5.13
C PHE A 228 9.09 -9.55 4.21
N MET A 229 7.79 -9.35 4.47
CA MET A 229 6.98 -8.32 3.84
C MET A 229 6.81 -7.15 4.81
N ALA A 230 7.59 -6.08 4.56
CA ALA A 230 7.63 -4.90 5.39
C ALA A 230 6.45 -3.97 5.08
N PRO A 231 5.85 -3.30 6.08
CA PRO A 231 4.80 -2.31 5.85
C PRO A 231 5.37 -0.98 5.41
N VAL A 232 4.55 -0.20 4.67
CA VAL A 232 4.66 1.24 4.55
C VAL A 232 3.26 1.83 4.59
N THR A 233 3.07 2.84 5.45
CA THR A 233 1.75 3.36 5.79
C THR A 233 1.69 4.86 5.53
N PRO A 234 0.69 5.37 4.77
CA PRO A 234 0.58 6.80 4.48
C PRO A 234 0.16 7.59 5.73
N TYR A 235 -0.84 7.09 6.42
CA TYR A 235 -1.44 7.69 7.60
C TYR A 235 -2.30 6.64 8.30
N TYR A 236 -2.57 6.82 9.58
CA TYR A 236 -3.54 6.03 10.32
C TYR A 236 -4.44 6.92 11.17
N ARG A 237 -5.74 6.78 11.00
CA ARG A 237 -6.76 7.32 11.88
C ARG A 237 -7.89 6.31 11.97
N GLY A 238 -8.06 5.69 13.12
CA GLY A 238 -9.19 4.81 13.38
C GLY A 238 -10.54 5.54 13.35
N LEU A 239 -11.63 4.79 13.46
CA LEU A 239 -12.99 5.34 13.44
C LEU A 239 -13.22 6.30 14.61
N PRO A 240 -13.65 7.55 14.39
CA PRO A 240 -13.85 8.56 15.44
C PRO A 240 -14.81 8.12 16.54
N GLN A 241 -15.80 7.31 16.20
CA GLN A 241 -16.81 6.80 17.14
C GLN A 241 -16.64 5.30 17.41
N GLY A 242 -15.60 4.69 16.84
CA GLY A 242 -15.30 3.27 16.99
C GLY A 242 -14.49 2.99 18.25
N THR A 243 -14.29 1.70 18.51
CA THR A 243 -13.47 1.20 19.61
C THR A 243 -11.98 1.39 19.40
N ASN A 244 -11.57 1.77 18.20
CA ASN A 244 -10.19 1.87 17.75
C ASN A 244 -9.82 3.28 17.27
N TYR A 245 -10.39 4.31 17.93
CA TYR A 245 -10.11 5.69 17.53
C TYR A 245 -8.73 6.13 18.03
N ARG A 246 -7.78 6.16 17.11
CA ARG A 246 -6.39 6.60 17.30
C ARG A 246 -5.94 7.33 16.05
N ALA A 247 -5.01 8.24 16.20
CA ALA A 247 -4.32 8.85 15.07
C ALA A 247 -2.84 8.98 15.40
N PHE A 248 -2.00 8.91 14.40
CA PHE A 248 -0.56 9.07 14.54
C PHE A 248 -0.10 10.19 13.61
N GLU A 249 0.73 11.11 14.14
CA GLU A 249 1.29 12.17 13.31
C GLU A 249 2.37 11.61 12.38
N THR A 250 2.15 11.76 11.07
CA THR A 250 3.06 11.26 10.03
C THR A 250 3.86 12.37 9.34
N ARG A 251 3.57 13.62 9.63
CA ARG A 251 4.21 14.77 8.99
C ARG A 251 4.11 14.70 7.46
N GLY A 252 2.88 14.48 6.98
CA GLY A 252 2.62 14.22 5.57
C GLY A 252 3.40 12.99 5.07
N PHE A 253 4.06 13.09 3.92
CA PHE A 253 4.80 11.98 3.34
C PHE A 253 6.12 11.64 4.07
N ALA A 254 6.62 12.51 4.94
CA ALA A 254 7.91 12.28 5.61
C ALA A 254 7.93 10.97 6.43
N GLY A 255 6.81 10.66 7.11
CA GLY A 255 6.67 9.40 7.85
C GLY A 255 6.71 8.18 6.95
N MET A 256 5.91 8.17 5.87
CA MET A 256 5.90 7.07 4.90
C MET A 256 7.27 6.90 4.22
N ALA A 257 7.98 8.00 3.93
CA ALA A 257 9.33 7.95 3.39
C ALA A 257 10.36 7.33 4.36
N GLU A 258 10.18 7.55 5.67
CA GLU A 258 11.01 6.90 6.71
C GLU A 258 10.80 5.38 6.71
N GLU A 259 9.57 4.92 6.58
CA GLU A 259 9.24 3.49 6.49
C GLU A 259 9.76 2.87 5.19
N TRP A 260 9.63 3.55 4.04
CA TRP A 260 10.24 3.14 2.78
C TRP A 260 11.75 2.94 2.91
N ARG A 261 12.45 3.93 3.48
CA ARG A 261 13.90 3.82 3.71
C ARG A 261 14.24 2.63 4.61
N ALA A 262 13.48 2.44 5.69
CA ALA A 262 13.69 1.28 6.57
C ALA A 262 13.55 -0.05 5.83
N ALA A 263 12.56 -0.21 4.97
CA ALA A 263 12.37 -1.42 4.16
C ALA A 263 13.51 -1.63 3.15
N ILE A 264 13.96 -0.55 2.48
CA ILE A 264 15.05 -0.58 1.49
C ILE A 264 16.39 -0.92 2.15
N GLU A 265 16.78 -0.17 3.18
CA GLU A 265 18.04 -0.30 3.90
C GLU A 265 18.18 -1.67 4.59
N SER A 266 17.08 -2.15 5.16
CA SER A 266 17.02 -3.47 5.80
C SER A 266 16.97 -4.62 4.81
N ARG A 267 16.84 -4.35 3.51
CA ARG A 267 16.73 -5.35 2.45
C ARG A 267 15.53 -6.29 2.69
N ALA A 268 14.36 -5.73 3.01
CA ALA A 268 13.12 -6.50 3.05
C ALA A 268 12.92 -7.21 1.71
N THR A 269 12.32 -8.41 1.72
CA THR A 269 12.08 -9.17 0.49
C THR A 269 10.90 -8.58 -0.27
N TRP A 270 9.82 -8.30 0.44
CA TRP A 270 8.61 -7.68 -0.09
C TRP A 270 8.27 -6.44 0.71
N VAL A 271 7.53 -5.54 0.09
CA VAL A 271 6.87 -4.42 0.77
C VAL A 271 5.36 -4.53 0.55
N GLN A 272 4.61 -4.22 1.57
CA GLN A 272 3.16 -4.06 1.50
C GLN A 272 2.78 -2.64 1.88
N ILE A 273 2.16 -1.91 0.93
CA ILE A 273 1.51 -0.64 1.25
C ILE A 273 0.26 -0.97 2.06
N VAL A 274 0.15 -0.43 3.23
CA VAL A 274 -0.96 -0.62 4.16
C VAL A 274 -1.71 0.71 4.26
N THR A 275 -2.80 0.84 3.44
CA THR A 275 -3.49 -0.11 2.57
C THR A 275 -3.79 0.48 1.19
N TRP A 276 -4.41 -0.30 0.28
CA TRP A 276 -4.98 0.25 -0.94
C TRP A 276 -6.25 1.04 -0.63
N ASN A 277 -7.19 0.45 0.13
CA ASN A 277 -8.57 0.93 0.24
C ASN A 277 -9.22 0.70 1.63
N ASP A 278 -8.46 0.77 2.73
CA ASP A 278 -9.07 0.80 4.05
C ASP A 278 -9.55 2.20 4.40
N TRP A 279 -10.80 2.47 4.02
CA TRP A 279 -11.46 3.76 4.25
C TRP A 279 -11.71 4.02 5.74
N ALA A 280 -11.93 2.96 6.52
CA ALA A 280 -12.23 3.04 7.95
C ALA A 280 -11.04 3.55 8.76
N GLU A 281 -9.83 3.09 8.40
CA GLU A 281 -8.61 3.43 9.12
C GLU A 281 -7.82 4.58 8.48
N SER A 282 -8.32 5.15 7.38
CA SER A 282 -7.66 6.22 6.61
C SER A 282 -6.24 5.87 6.13
N THR A 283 -5.94 4.59 6.01
CA THR A 283 -4.64 4.09 5.53
C THR A 283 -4.59 3.94 4.01
N TYR A 284 -5.67 4.25 3.32
CA TYR A 284 -5.78 4.06 1.87
C TYR A 284 -4.87 5.00 1.06
N VAL A 285 -4.41 4.49 -0.08
CA VAL A 285 -3.68 5.28 -1.10
C VAL A 285 -4.38 5.26 -2.47
N ALA A 286 -5.48 4.52 -2.62
CA ALA A 286 -6.22 4.44 -3.87
C ALA A 286 -6.68 5.85 -4.32
N PRO A 287 -6.53 6.20 -5.62
CA PRO A 287 -7.06 7.44 -6.15
C PRO A 287 -8.57 7.53 -5.95
N THR A 288 -9.06 8.64 -5.42
CA THR A 288 -10.48 8.87 -5.14
C THR A 288 -11.21 9.61 -6.27
N GLY A 289 -10.46 10.21 -7.21
CA GLY A 289 -11.04 10.95 -8.34
C GLY A 289 -11.50 12.37 -8.00
N GLY A 290 -11.23 12.85 -6.78
CA GLY A 290 -11.52 14.21 -6.33
C GLY A 290 -10.94 14.48 -4.96
N ALA A 291 -10.94 15.74 -4.54
CA ALA A 291 -10.36 16.18 -3.27
C ALA A 291 -11.03 15.54 -2.05
N ARG A 292 -12.34 15.36 -2.14
CA ARG A 292 -13.20 14.86 -1.06
C ARG A 292 -14.41 14.13 -1.62
N GLN A 293 -14.75 13.00 -1.03
CA GLN A 293 -16.00 12.29 -1.34
C GLN A 293 -16.62 11.66 -0.09
N ALA A 294 -17.94 11.41 -0.13
CA ALA A 294 -18.60 10.63 0.91
C ALA A 294 -18.20 9.15 0.83
N CYS A 295 -18.05 8.51 1.98
CA CYS A 295 -17.84 7.07 1.99
C CYS A 295 -19.16 6.34 1.69
N VAL A 296 -19.16 5.48 0.66
CA VAL A 296 -20.33 4.73 0.23
C VAL A 296 -20.66 3.53 1.12
N TYR A 297 -19.78 3.17 2.04
CA TYR A 297 -19.93 1.98 2.90
C TYR A 297 -20.55 2.31 4.25
N ASP A 298 -20.03 3.32 4.92
CA ASP A 298 -20.47 3.72 6.25
C ASP A 298 -20.15 5.21 6.50
N ALA A 299 -21.17 5.99 6.79
CA ALA A 299 -21.00 7.42 7.09
C ALA A 299 -20.11 7.69 8.31
N ARG A 300 -19.95 6.70 9.22
CA ARG A 300 -19.05 6.79 10.37
C ARG A 300 -17.57 6.83 9.97
N PHE A 301 -17.21 6.39 8.77
CA PHE A 301 -15.84 6.52 8.26
C PHE A 301 -15.46 7.98 8.02
N GLY A 302 -16.46 8.85 7.95
CA GLY A 302 -16.27 10.26 7.60
C GLY A 302 -16.00 10.46 6.11
N PRO A 303 -15.67 11.67 5.70
CA PRO A 303 -15.31 11.92 4.31
C PRO A 303 -13.99 11.27 3.97
N ILE A 304 -13.92 10.74 2.76
CA ILE A 304 -12.70 10.23 2.18
C ILE A 304 -12.00 11.40 1.49
N LEU A 305 -10.82 11.74 1.97
CA LEU A 305 -9.96 12.78 1.41
C LEU A 305 -9.00 12.17 0.38
N ASN A 306 -8.55 12.96 -0.57
CA ASN A 306 -7.57 12.48 -1.55
C ASN A 306 -6.22 12.17 -0.88
N HIS A 307 -5.75 10.94 -1.02
CA HIS A 307 -4.43 10.47 -0.57
C HIS A 307 -3.48 10.13 -1.75
N GLU A 308 -3.83 10.52 -2.97
CA GLU A 308 -3.05 10.19 -4.16
C GLU A 308 -1.62 10.75 -4.11
N GLY A 309 -1.40 11.85 -3.38
CA GLY A 309 -0.06 12.38 -3.12
C GLY A 309 0.89 11.36 -2.49
N TYR A 310 0.40 10.52 -1.57
CA TYR A 310 1.17 9.44 -0.97
C TYR A 310 1.56 8.36 -1.99
N LEU A 311 0.60 7.96 -2.82
CA LEU A 311 0.82 6.96 -3.86
C LEU A 311 1.84 7.45 -4.90
N ARG A 312 1.70 8.69 -5.35
CA ARG A 312 2.58 9.27 -6.38
C ARG A 312 4.00 9.49 -5.86
N ALA A 313 4.17 10.04 -4.67
CA ALA A 313 5.48 10.20 -4.06
C ALA A 313 6.17 8.84 -3.79
N SER A 314 5.38 7.79 -3.50
CA SER A 314 5.90 6.43 -3.30
C SER A 314 6.52 5.82 -4.57
N ARG A 315 6.19 6.30 -5.79
CA ARG A 315 6.73 5.75 -7.05
C ARG A 315 8.26 5.76 -7.10
N HIS A 316 8.88 6.81 -6.57
CA HIS A 316 10.34 6.91 -6.46
C HIS A 316 10.90 5.79 -5.57
N TYR A 317 10.31 5.60 -4.39
CA TYR A 317 10.74 4.58 -3.42
C TYR A 317 10.44 3.16 -3.88
N ILE A 318 9.31 2.93 -4.54
CA ILE A 318 8.98 1.63 -5.17
C ILE A 318 10.06 1.25 -6.18
N ARG A 319 10.45 2.20 -7.04
CA ARG A 319 11.52 1.96 -8.01
C ARG A 319 12.85 1.69 -7.31
N TRP A 320 13.21 2.49 -6.29
CA TRP A 320 14.42 2.28 -5.49
C TRP A 320 14.43 0.90 -4.83
N PHE A 321 13.35 0.54 -4.16
CA PHE A 321 13.22 -0.78 -3.55
C PHE A 321 13.44 -1.91 -4.56
N LYS A 322 12.80 -1.85 -5.71
CA LYS A 322 12.87 -2.90 -6.73
C LYS A 322 14.24 -3.02 -7.38
N THR A 323 14.88 -1.90 -7.70
CA THR A 323 16.18 -1.89 -8.40
C THR A 323 17.36 -2.01 -7.45
N GLY A 324 17.18 -1.68 -6.17
CA GLY A 324 18.25 -1.66 -5.17
C GLY A 324 19.13 -0.41 -5.22
N SER A 325 18.87 0.51 -6.15
CA SER A 325 19.58 1.78 -6.30
C SER A 325 18.59 2.93 -6.34
N GLU A 326 18.92 4.03 -5.68
CA GLU A 326 18.09 5.24 -5.72
C GLU A 326 18.03 5.78 -7.14
N PRO A 327 16.81 5.91 -7.73
CA PRO A 327 16.69 6.42 -9.08
C PRO A 327 16.99 7.92 -9.13
N PRO A 328 17.56 8.44 -10.23
CA PRO A 328 17.73 9.87 -10.39
C PRO A 328 16.37 10.57 -10.48
N ILE A 329 16.33 11.80 -9.98
CA ILE A 329 15.19 12.69 -10.17
C ILE A 329 15.32 13.31 -11.58
N VAL A 330 14.35 13.00 -12.45
CA VAL A 330 14.39 13.38 -13.87
C VAL A 330 13.41 14.50 -14.24
N ARG A 331 12.59 14.93 -13.30
CA ARG A 331 11.67 16.07 -13.43
C ARG A 331 11.35 16.63 -12.04
N ASP A 332 10.92 17.88 -12.01
CA ASP A 332 10.46 18.48 -10.76
C ASP A 332 9.06 17.96 -10.42
N GLU A 333 8.88 17.57 -9.16
CA GLU A 333 7.61 17.08 -8.63
C GLU A 333 7.36 17.71 -7.25
N LEU A 334 6.12 18.08 -6.97
CA LEU A 334 5.69 18.65 -5.70
C LEU A 334 4.48 17.88 -5.17
N PHE A 335 4.53 17.51 -3.90
CA PHE A 335 3.46 16.83 -3.18
C PHE A 335 3.19 17.59 -1.88
N PHE A 336 1.92 17.83 -1.57
CA PHE A 336 1.54 18.54 -0.36
C PHE A 336 0.49 17.77 0.42
N PHE A 337 0.51 17.99 1.74
CA PHE A 337 -0.31 17.26 2.70
C PHE A 337 -0.71 18.23 3.82
N TYR A 338 -2.00 18.35 4.09
CA TYR A 338 -2.52 19.18 5.19
C TYR A 338 -3.89 18.70 5.65
N ARG A 339 -4.28 19.10 6.85
CA ARG A 339 -5.63 18.85 7.35
C ARG A 339 -6.53 20.02 6.95
N PRO A 340 -7.72 19.75 6.36
CA PRO A 340 -8.66 20.81 5.99
C PRO A 340 -9.24 21.57 7.17
N GLY A 341 -9.22 21.01 8.38
CA GLY A 341 -9.63 21.67 9.61
C GLY A 341 -8.48 21.82 10.59
N LEU A 342 -8.32 22.99 11.20
CA LEU A 342 -7.36 23.17 12.28
C LEU A 342 -7.82 22.43 13.54
N ALA A 343 -6.88 21.86 14.30
CA ALA A 343 -7.14 21.26 15.58
C ALA A 343 -7.34 22.37 16.63
N GLY A 344 -8.54 22.47 17.17
CA GLY A 344 -8.82 23.43 18.24
C GLY A 344 -8.40 22.89 19.61
N PRO A 345 -8.30 23.78 20.63
CA PRO A 345 -7.97 23.39 22.00
C PRO A 345 -8.92 22.34 22.59
N ARG A 346 -10.19 22.35 22.19
CA ARG A 346 -11.18 21.35 22.62
C ARG A 346 -10.94 19.98 22.05
N GLU A 347 -10.41 19.90 20.87
CA GLU A 347 -10.09 18.66 20.17
C GLU A 347 -8.82 18.05 20.72
N ALA A 348 -7.80 18.86 20.98
CA ALA A 348 -6.62 18.41 21.73
C ALA A 348 -7.00 17.83 23.10
N ALA A 349 -7.97 18.42 23.82
CA ALA A 349 -8.48 17.91 25.09
C ALA A 349 -9.36 16.66 24.92
N ALA A 350 -10.11 16.51 23.81
CA ALA A 350 -10.92 15.32 23.53
C ALA A 350 -10.05 14.08 23.26
N TYR A 351 -8.88 14.26 22.67
CA TYR A 351 -7.87 13.22 22.52
C TYR A 351 -7.25 12.80 23.85
N ALA A 352 -7.25 13.65 24.87
CA ALA A 352 -6.74 13.34 26.19
C ALA A 352 -7.69 12.44 27.03
N ARG A 353 -8.86 12.05 26.52
CA ARG A 353 -9.79 11.18 27.24
C ARG A 353 -9.47 9.70 27.04
N PRO A 354 -9.37 8.91 28.11
CA PRO A 354 -9.13 7.47 27.99
C PRO A 354 -10.29 6.76 27.28
N ALA A 355 -9.97 5.76 26.50
CA ALA A 355 -10.94 4.89 25.85
C ALA A 355 -11.68 4.05 26.90
N SER A 356 -13.00 4.15 26.94
CA SER A 356 -13.83 3.50 27.96
C SER A 356 -13.92 1.99 27.85
N THR A 357 -13.58 1.37 26.70
CA THR A 357 -13.95 -0.03 26.44
C THR A 357 -12.78 -1.02 26.35
N TYR A 358 -11.54 -0.56 26.11
CA TYR A 358 -10.40 -1.48 25.91
C TYR A 358 -9.11 -1.07 26.65
N GLY A 359 -9.21 -0.20 27.65
CA GLY A 359 -8.09 0.14 28.54
C GLY A 359 -6.93 0.90 27.91
N SER A 360 -6.97 1.16 26.61
CA SER A 360 -5.95 1.94 25.92
C SER A 360 -6.42 3.39 25.69
N PRO A 361 -5.60 4.39 25.97
CA PRO A 361 -5.97 5.76 25.68
C PRO A 361 -6.20 5.94 24.18
N ARG A 362 -7.34 6.52 23.82
CA ARG A 362 -7.65 6.95 22.44
C ARG A 362 -6.92 8.24 22.16
N MET A 363 -5.61 8.19 22.11
CA MET A 363 -4.76 9.34 21.92
C MET A 363 -4.14 9.33 20.54
N PRO A 364 -4.01 10.48 19.87
CA PRO A 364 -2.91 10.64 18.94
C PRO A 364 -1.64 10.29 19.71
N HIS A 365 -0.85 9.37 19.19
CA HIS A 365 0.48 9.12 19.74
C HIS A 365 1.39 10.27 19.32
N GLY A 366 1.41 11.31 20.12
CA GLY A 366 1.99 12.61 19.86
C GLY A 366 0.93 13.64 19.43
N PRO A 367 1.19 14.92 19.61
CA PRO A 367 0.27 15.96 19.21
C PRO A 367 0.10 15.97 17.68
N LEU A 368 -1.14 15.96 17.22
CA LEU A 368 -1.44 16.35 15.85
C LEU A 368 -1.07 17.82 15.69
N VAL A 369 -0.36 18.14 14.62
CA VAL A 369 0.13 19.50 14.41
C VAL A 369 -0.60 20.17 13.25
N ASP A 370 -0.95 21.44 13.44
CA ASP A 370 -1.57 22.27 12.41
C ASP A 370 -0.48 22.81 11.48
N ARG A 371 -0.05 21.97 10.55
CA ARG A 371 1.00 22.30 9.58
C ARG A 371 0.63 21.82 8.18
N ILE A 372 1.11 22.54 7.20
CA ILE A 372 1.18 22.10 5.80
C ILE A 372 2.54 21.46 5.61
N PHE A 373 2.56 20.23 5.13
CA PHE A 373 3.77 19.50 4.79
C PHE A 373 3.92 19.43 3.28
N VAL A 374 5.11 19.66 2.80
CA VAL A 374 5.46 19.61 1.37
C VAL A 374 6.65 18.70 1.18
N CYS A 375 6.55 17.79 0.22
CA CYS A 375 7.66 17.00 -0.27
C CYS A 375 7.93 17.41 -1.72
N VAL A 376 9.16 17.76 -2.03
CA VAL A 376 9.55 18.12 -3.40
C VAL A 376 10.68 17.24 -3.89
N PHE A 377 10.65 16.92 -5.17
CA PHE A 377 11.72 16.26 -5.91
C PHE A 377 12.21 17.25 -6.95
N LEU A 378 13.46 17.70 -6.84
CA LEU A 378 13.99 18.75 -7.69
C LEU A 378 15.19 18.25 -8.51
N THR A 379 15.18 18.54 -9.80
CA THR A 379 16.30 18.26 -10.69
C THR A 379 17.48 19.21 -10.47
N GLU A 380 17.19 20.46 -10.09
CA GLU A 380 18.16 21.52 -9.79
C GLU A 380 17.67 22.32 -8.57
N PRO A 381 18.56 23.08 -7.90
CA PRO A 381 18.14 23.98 -6.84
C PRO A 381 17.03 24.93 -7.26
N ALA A 382 16.08 25.19 -6.38
CA ALA A 382 14.92 26.06 -6.64
C ALA A 382 14.40 26.72 -5.37
N LEU A 383 13.55 27.71 -5.51
CA LEU A 383 12.81 28.34 -4.42
C LEU A 383 11.40 27.73 -4.35
N LEU A 384 11.08 27.08 -3.24
CA LEU A 384 9.71 26.70 -2.92
C LEU A 384 8.99 27.89 -2.30
N THR A 385 7.80 28.23 -2.80
CA THR A 385 6.91 29.22 -2.22
C THR A 385 5.61 28.54 -1.77
N ILE A 386 5.19 28.79 -0.54
CA ILE A 386 3.93 28.29 0.03
C ILE A 386 3.09 29.50 0.43
N GLY A 387 1.97 29.73 -0.25
CA GLY A 387 1.05 30.82 0.00
C GLY A 387 -0.15 30.37 0.83
N GLN A 388 -0.56 31.19 1.80
CA GLN A 388 -1.76 31.01 2.63
C GLN A 388 -2.37 32.38 2.90
N ASN A 389 -3.43 32.77 2.16
CA ASN A 389 -4.01 34.11 2.24
C ASN A 389 -2.95 35.24 2.12
N ALA A 390 -2.77 36.02 3.18
CA ALA A 390 -1.81 37.13 3.23
C ALA A 390 -0.37 36.70 3.60
N ARG A 391 -0.15 35.41 3.88
CA ARG A 391 1.15 34.90 4.28
C ARG A 391 1.81 34.15 3.12
N GLU A 392 3.10 34.36 2.95
CA GLU A 392 3.93 33.62 2.01
C GLU A 392 5.21 33.17 2.71
N ASP A 393 5.45 31.87 2.68
CA ASP A 393 6.70 31.24 3.15
C ASP A 393 7.56 30.84 1.96
N ARG A 394 8.82 31.30 1.95
CA ARG A 394 9.80 31.02 0.90
C ARG A 394 10.94 30.18 1.46
N ARG A 395 11.32 29.12 0.75
CA ARG A 395 12.37 28.19 1.14
C ARG A 395 13.29 27.88 -0.05
N PRO A 396 14.55 28.32 -0.04
CA PRO A 396 15.54 27.83 -1.01
C PRO A 396 15.83 26.35 -0.71
N LEU A 397 15.75 25.52 -1.73
CA LEU A 397 15.93 24.07 -1.61
C LEU A 397 17.01 23.60 -2.60
N PRO A 398 17.85 22.63 -2.20
CA PRO A 398 18.82 22.00 -3.10
C PRO A 398 18.12 21.09 -4.11
N ALA A 399 18.83 20.64 -5.14
CA ALA A 399 18.43 19.49 -5.94
C ALA A 399 18.28 18.24 -5.05
N GLY A 400 17.39 17.32 -5.44
CA GLY A 400 17.10 16.12 -4.66
C GLY A 400 15.74 16.18 -3.99
N ILE A 401 15.56 15.33 -2.98
CA ILE A 401 14.32 15.23 -2.21
C ILE A 401 14.42 16.12 -0.97
N SER A 402 13.45 17.01 -0.80
CA SER A 402 13.35 17.87 0.38
C SER A 402 11.96 17.77 1.02
N PHE A 403 11.95 17.84 2.35
CA PHE A 403 10.73 17.89 3.16
C PHE A 403 10.68 19.24 3.86
N VAL A 404 9.59 19.97 3.68
CA VAL A 404 9.35 21.29 4.26
C VAL A 404 8.02 21.30 4.96
N ASP A 405 7.91 22.02 6.07
CA ASP A 405 6.65 22.26 6.73
C ASP A 405 6.51 23.69 7.20
N VAL A 406 5.30 24.22 7.16
CA VAL A 406 4.95 25.56 7.61
C VAL A 406 3.70 25.52 8.48
N PRO A 407 3.51 26.44 9.44
CA PRO A 407 2.26 26.53 10.18
C PRO A 407 1.07 26.67 9.23
N SER A 408 0.00 25.91 9.47
CA SER A 408 -1.25 26.01 8.72
C SER A 408 -2.10 27.16 9.23
N THR A 409 -2.68 27.93 8.34
CA THR A 409 -3.61 29.01 8.64
C THR A 409 -4.84 28.90 7.75
N PRO A 410 -6.02 29.41 8.16
CA PRO A 410 -7.21 29.36 7.34
C PRO A 410 -7.01 29.98 5.96
N GLY A 411 -7.59 29.34 4.94
CA GLY A 411 -7.49 29.75 3.54
C GLY A 411 -7.10 28.60 2.62
N LEU A 412 -7.04 28.90 1.33
CA LEU A 412 -6.64 27.93 0.31
C LEU A 412 -5.12 27.97 0.13
N PRO A 413 -4.38 26.89 0.44
CA PRO A 413 -2.93 26.87 0.24
C PRO A 413 -2.56 26.85 -1.24
N THR A 414 -1.52 27.59 -1.60
CA THR A 414 -0.90 27.57 -2.93
C THR A 414 0.56 27.21 -2.84
N PHE A 415 1.08 26.62 -3.89
CA PHE A 415 2.45 26.11 -3.94
C PHE A 415 3.09 26.43 -5.29
N SER A 416 4.32 26.91 -5.27
CA SER A 416 5.08 27.10 -6.50
C SER A 416 6.57 26.78 -6.32
N ILE A 417 7.17 26.28 -7.38
CA ILE A 417 8.61 26.12 -7.53
C ILE A 417 9.10 27.20 -8.51
N VAL A 418 10.03 28.02 -8.04
CA VAL A 418 10.59 29.14 -8.81
C VAL A 418 12.07 28.88 -9.06
N ARG A 419 12.53 29.05 -10.30
CA ARG A 419 13.93 28.92 -10.70
C ARG A 419 14.27 30.05 -11.67
N ARG A 420 15.35 30.80 -11.35
CA ARG A 420 15.77 31.97 -12.19
C ARG A 420 14.59 32.93 -12.46
N GLU A 421 13.88 33.29 -11.40
CA GLU A 421 12.70 34.20 -11.41
C GLU A 421 11.50 33.72 -12.26
N ARG A 422 11.51 32.48 -12.71
CA ARG A 422 10.39 31.87 -13.44
C ARG A 422 9.73 30.79 -12.60
N VAL A 423 8.40 30.81 -12.59
CA VAL A 423 7.61 29.69 -12.05
C VAL A 423 7.76 28.49 -12.99
N VAL A 424 8.33 27.39 -12.51
CA VAL A 424 8.52 26.15 -13.26
C VAL A 424 7.47 25.10 -12.94
N LEU A 425 6.79 25.28 -11.80
CA LEU A 425 5.69 24.40 -11.36
C LEU A 425 4.83 25.17 -10.36
N GLU A 426 3.50 25.07 -10.50
CA GLU A 426 2.56 25.67 -9.56
C GLU A 426 1.31 24.81 -9.39
N CYS A 427 0.70 24.87 -8.22
CA CYS A 427 -0.60 24.29 -7.94
C CYS A 427 -1.24 24.94 -6.71
N ALA A 428 -2.51 24.63 -6.49
CA ALA A 428 -3.24 24.99 -5.28
C ALA A 428 -3.87 23.75 -4.66
N GLY A 429 -4.11 23.80 -3.36
CA GLY A 429 -5.01 22.85 -2.72
C GLY A 429 -6.43 23.04 -3.21
N GLU A 430 -7.23 21.98 -3.26
CA GLU A 430 -8.64 22.09 -3.63
C GLU A 430 -9.56 22.26 -2.40
N LEU A 431 -9.03 22.00 -1.20
CA LEU A 431 -9.75 22.16 0.07
C LEU A 431 -9.13 23.31 0.87
N ALA A 432 -9.95 24.29 1.25
CA ALA A 432 -9.48 25.34 2.14
C ALA A 432 -9.24 24.79 3.54
N VAL A 433 -8.20 25.30 4.20
CA VAL A 433 -8.04 25.15 5.65
C VAL A 433 -9.07 26.01 6.34
N THR A 434 -9.80 25.45 7.30
CA THR A 434 -10.84 26.15 8.06
C THR A 434 -10.43 26.32 9.51
N GLU A 435 -11.01 27.32 10.16
CA GLU A 435 -10.92 27.49 11.61
C GLU A 435 -11.39 26.22 12.34
N PRO A 436 -10.98 26.02 13.60
CA PRO A 436 -11.44 24.89 14.41
C PRO A 436 -12.95 24.89 14.50
N GLY A 437 -13.60 23.97 13.86
CA GLY A 437 -15.05 23.88 13.81
C GLY A 437 -15.49 22.43 13.78
N GLY A 438 -15.74 21.85 14.92
CA GLY A 438 -16.69 20.76 15.18
C GLY A 438 -16.73 19.49 14.32
N GLY A 439 -15.89 19.35 13.34
CA GLY A 439 -15.83 18.18 12.51
C GLY A 439 -14.50 17.47 12.69
N ASN A 440 -14.41 16.46 13.49
CA ASN A 440 -13.30 15.57 13.81
C ASN A 440 -12.55 14.98 12.57
N GLU A 441 -12.20 15.81 11.61
CA GLU A 441 -11.56 15.40 10.37
C GLU A 441 -10.04 15.51 10.49
N TYR A 442 -9.46 14.60 11.25
CA TYR A 442 -8.01 14.54 11.41
C TYR A 442 -7.30 13.86 10.23
N GLY A 443 -8.03 13.54 9.18
CA GLY A 443 -7.48 13.01 7.94
C GLY A 443 -6.65 14.05 7.21
N TYR A 444 -5.56 13.62 6.61
CA TYR A 444 -4.83 14.43 5.65
C TYR A 444 -5.57 14.50 4.32
N TYR A 445 -5.57 15.68 3.72
CA TYR A 445 -5.78 15.84 2.30
C TYR A 445 -4.41 15.97 1.63
N SER A 446 -4.21 15.31 0.51
CA SER A 446 -2.99 15.41 -0.29
C SER A 446 -3.29 15.79 -1.73
N GLY A 447 -2.39 16.56 -2.31
CA GLY A 447 -2.38 16.87 -3.73
C GLY A 447 -0.96 16.85 -4.28
N TRP A 448 -0.84 17.13 -5.57
CA TRP A 448 0.43 17.02 -6.26
C TRP A 448 0.46 17.87 -7.53
N ALA A 449 1.68 18.22 -7.97
CA ALA A 449 1.94 18.78 -9.29
C ALA A 449 3.22 18.18 -9.86
N LEU A 450 3.25 18.03 -11.17
CA LEU A 450 4.38 17.49 -11.91
C LEU A 450 4.75 18.48 -13.02
N GLN A 451 6.05 18.72 -13.18
CA GLN A 451 6.53 19.48 -14.33
C GLN A 451 6.18 18.74 -15.62
N GLU A 452 5.52 19.41 -16.55
CA GLU A 452 5.29 18.86 -17.88
C GLU A 452 6.64 18.68 -18.57
N GLN A 453 6.81 17.51 -19.19
CA GLN A 453 7.99 17.32 -20.04
C GLN A 453 7.84 18.20 -21.26
N SER A 454 8.78 19.13 -21.46
CA SER A 454 8.90 19.85 -22.73
C SER A 454 9.05 18.79 -23.85
N ARG A 455 8.09 18.77 -24.75
CA ARG A 455 8.11 17.89 -25.93
C ARG A 455 9.22 18.28 -26.88
#